data_c20d8ac7fbb37d4a29e52837f3b7d005
#
_entry.id   c20d8ac7fbb37d4a29e52837f3b7d005
#
_cell.length_a   1.000
_cell.length_b   1.000
_cell.length_c   1.000
_cell.angle_alpha   90.00
_cell.angle_beta   90.00
_cell.angle_gamma   90.00
#
_symmetry.space_group_name_H-M   'P 1'
#
loop_
_entity.id
_entity.type
_entity.pdbx_description
1 polymer ?
#
loop_
_entity_poly.entity_id
_entity_poly.type
_entity_poly.pdbx_seq_one_letter_code
_entity_poly.pdbx_strand_id
1 'polypeptide(L)'
;MKIHYRETEGGVEIVRCFGSDPDVELPGQIGGQPVIRAAAYAFSARKDREEEDVLVFETEDAELFRGEEHLLAGENVESVDFPDSMEEIGRYIFYGCRNLRELKFSGRLMEIGSGAFTGCRSLSRLSVRLDGGRRSCVPEILGDLWQRIDVTFQGEDGEARLVFPEHYEEAVENTPARILFTQHHGSGNNYRQCFYNKEMDWRKYDSLFYLAKAQDKVNVLSDLVFARLLYPVDLTREARCEYETWIREHAAQIAAYLTDTEDLDKLKEISARGLWSRESLSETVEYAARAGKGEVLSLLMDERQRAFPGKEKKYEL
;
A
#
# COMPACT_ATOMS: atom_id res chain seq x y z
N MET A 1 -4.42 24.80 -8.59
CA MET A 1 -3.51 24.07 -9.49
C MET A 1 -3.77 24.50 -10.93
N LYS A 2 -2.73 24.58 -11.77
CA LYS A 2 -2.83 24.86 -13.20
C LYS A 2 -2.48 23.60 -13.99
N ILE A 3 -3.30 23.28 -14.97
CA ILE A 3 -3.21 22.04 -15.73
C ILE A 3 -3.07 22.38 -17.23
N HIS A 4 -2.05 21.86 -17.85
CA HIS A 4 -1.93 21.82 -19.30
C HIS A 4 -2.57 20.52 -19.79
N TYR A 5 -3.47 20.64 -20.76
CA TYR A 5 -4.24 19.51 -21.27
C TYR A 5 -4.47 19.58 -22.78
N ARG A 6 -4.90 18.45 -23.35
CA ARG A 6 -5.37 18.35 -24.75
C ARG A 6 -6.75 17.76 -24.81
N GLU A 7 -7.53 18.19 -25.75
CA GLU A 7 -8.77 17.48 -26.09
C GLU A 7 -8.46 16.26 -26.95
N THR A 8 -9.11 15.14 -26.61
CA THR A 8 -8.96 13.85 -27.31
C THR A 8 -10.33 13.29 -27.65
N GLU A 9 -10.36 12.23 -28.47
CA GLU A 9 -11.60 11.50 -28.69
C GLU A 9 -12.09 10.89 -27.37
N GLY A 10 -13.27 11.30 -26.95
CA GLY A 10 -13.92 10.80 -25.70
C GLY A 10 -13.62 11.57 -24.43
N GLY A 11 -12.69 12.53 -24.41
CA GLY A 11 -12.39 13.32 -23.23
C GLY A 11 -11.10 14.13 -23.29
N VAL A 12 -10.42 14.25 -22.18
CA VAL A 12 -9.25 15.11 -21.98
C VAL A 12 -8.02 14.28 -21.57
N GLU A 13 -6.87 14.64 -22.12
CA GLU A 13 -5.56 14.15 -21.74
C GLU A 13 -4.79 15.21 -20.92
N ILE A 14 -4.38 14.89 -19.70
CA ILE A 14 -3.51 15.75 -18.89
C ILE A 14 -2.08 15.66 -19.43
N VAL A 15 -1.48 16.82 -19.70
CA VAL A 15 -0.09 16.90 -20.22
C VAL A 15 0.89 17.28 -19.14
N ARG A 16 0.56 18.30 -18.31
CA ARG A 16 1.40 18.79 -17.21
C ARG A 16 0.55 19.41 -16.11
N CYS A 17 1.04 19.34 -14.88
CA CYS A 17 0.44 19.99 -13.74
C CYS A 17 1.45 20.94 -13.08
N PHE A 18 0.95 22.10 -12.62
CA PHE A 18 1.72 23.12 -11.92
C PHE A 18 0.96 23.52 -10.65
N GLY A 19 1.69 23.68 -9.56
CA GLY A 19 1.14 24.03 -8.26
C GLY A 19 2.19 23.99 -7.17
N SER A 20 1.76 24.12 -5.92
CA SER A 20 2.63 24.10 -4.73
C SER A 20 2.40 22.86 -3.85
N ASP A 21 1.31 22.15 -4.04
CA ASP A 21 0.95 20.98 -3.25
C ASP A 21 1.54 19.71 -3.89
N PRO A 22 2.40 18.95 -3.17
CA PRO A 22 2.93 17.68 -3.66
C PRO A 22 1.89 16.56 -3.74
N ASP A 23 0.73 16.74 -3.08
CA ASP A 23 -0.41 15.83 -3.14
C ASP A 23 -1.38 16.29 -4.24
N VAL A 24 -1.28 15.65 -5.39
CA VAL A 24 -1.97 16.06 -6.63
C VAL A 24 -3.30 15.33 -6.75
N GLU A 25 -4.40 16.07 -6.69
CA GLU A 25 -5.75 15.57 -7.01
C GLU A 25 -6.18 16.10 -8.38
N LEU A 26 -6.36 15.19 -9.36
CA LEU A 26 -6.77 15.57 -10.70
C LEU A 26 -8.30 15.71 -10.79
N PRO A 27 -8.82 16.76 -11.47
CA PRO A 27 -10.24 16.95 -11.63
C PRO A 27 -10.86 15.83 -12.48
N GLY A 28 -12.11 15.46 -12.18
CA GLY A 28 -12.84 14.48 -12.97
C GLY A 28 -13.22 14.96 -14.36
N GLN A 29 -13.33 16.29 -14.54
CA GLN A 29 -13.73 16.93 -15.81
C GLN A 29 -12.99 18.25 -16.00
N ILE A 30 -12.70 18.57 -17.25
CA ILE A 30 -12.21 19.88 -17.70
C ILE A 30 -13.10 20.33 -18.86
N GLY A 31 -13.66 21.53 -18.74
CA GLY A 31 -14.57 22.05 -19.77
C GLY A 31 -15.83 21.21 -20.04
N GLY A 32 -16.25 20.42 -19.02
CA GLY A 32 -17.41 19.51 -19.15
C GLY A 32 -17.06 18.15 -19.77
N GLN A 33 -15.80 17.94 -20.18
CA GLN A 33 -15.34 16.67 -20.73
C GLN A 33 -14.59 15.85 -19.66
N PRO A 34 -14.75 14.51 -19.59
CA PRO A 34 -14.07 13.67 -18.60
C PRO A 34 -12.56 13.64 -18.85
N VAL A 35 -11.79 13.62 -17.75
CA VAL A 35 -10.35 13.39 -17.79
C VAL A 35 -10.11 11.89 -17.85
N ILE A 36 -9.68 11.40 -19.03
CA ILE A 36 -9.56 9.97 -19.32
C ILE A 36 -8.12 9.50 -19.50
N ARG A 37 -7.18 10.42 -19.75
CA ARG A 37 -5.78 10.10 -20.03
C ARG A 37 -4.81 11.03 -19.33
N ALA A 38 -3.61 10.53 -19.05
CA ALA A 38 -2.46 11.33 -18.70
C ALA A 38 -1.30 11.00 -19.66
N ALA A 39 -0.70 12.04 -20.23
CA ALA A 39 0.31 11.91 -21.27
C ALA A 39 1.61 11.27 -20.79
N ALA A 40 2.42 10.82 -21.72
CA ALA A 40 3.78 10.39 -21.44
C ALA A 40 4.57 11.51 -20.70
N TYR A 41 5.31 11.14 -19.66
CA TYR A 41 6.10 12.04 -18.81
C TYR A 41 5.30 13.13 -18.07
N ALA A 42 3.99 13.03 -17.92
CA ALA A 42 3.16 14.10 -17.34
C ALA A 42 3.63 14.58 -15.96
N PHE A 43 4.15 13.70 -15.10
CA PHE A 43 4.71 14.02 -13.79
C PHE A 43 6.25 13.85 -13.72
N SER A 44 6.90 13.59 -14.84
CA SER A 44 8.37 13.49 -14.88
C SER A 44 9.02 14.87 -14.97
N ALA A 45 10.13 15.06 -14.27
CA ALA A 45 10.98 16.24 -14.46
C ALA A 45 11.61 16.28 -15.87
N ARG A 46 11.67 15.12 -16.55
CA ARG A 46 12.18 15.00 -17.92
C ARG A 46 11.06 15.26 -18.93
N LYS A 47 11.35 16.04 -19.96
CA LYS A 47 10.46 16.26 -21.11
C LYS A 47 10.81 15.30 -22.25
N ASP A 48 9.80 14.74 -22.93
CA ASP A 48 10.00 13.93 -24.14
C ASP A 48 10.05 14.83 -25.40
N ARG A 49 9.13 15.80 -25.49
CA ARG A 49 9.01 16.75 -26.61
C ARG A 49 8.49 18.10 -26.11
N GLU A 50 8.56 19.11 -26.97
CA GLU A 50 7.85 20.37 -26.74
C GLU A 50 6.34 20.12 -26.67
N GLU A 51 5.67 20.81 -25.75
CA GLU A 51 4.22 20.70 -25.55
C GLU A 51 3.54 21.55 -26.63
N GLU A 52 3.23 20.93 -27.78
CA GLU A 52 2.48 21.57 -28.86
C GLU A 52 0.97 21.42 -28.60
N ASP A 53 0.18 22.41 -28.98
CA ASP A 53 -1.30 22.42 -28.95
C ASP A 53 -1.90 22.10 -27.55
N VAL A 54 -1.35 22.67 -26.48
CA VAL A 54 -1.90 22.54 -25.16
C VAL A 54 -2.81 23.69 -24.77
N LEU A 55 -3.93 23.35 -24.17
CA LEU A 55 -4.85 24.26 -23.51
C LEU A 55 -4.50 24.36 -22.02
N VAL A 56 -4.95 25.41 -21.36
CA VAL A 56 -4.69 25.67 -19.94
C VAL A 56 -6.02 25.71 -19.20
N PHE A 57 -6.06 24.94 -18.09
CA PHE A 57 -7.14 24.97 -17.13
C PHE A 57 -6.59 25.36 -15.76
N GLU A 58 -7.29 26.21 -15.03
CA GLU A 58 -6.95 26.59 -13.66
C GLU A 58 -8.10 26.14 -12.75
N THR A 59 -7.76 25.45 -11.66
CA THR A 59 -8.74 25.09 -10.62
C THR A 59 -9.13 26.34 -9.83
N GLU A 60 -10.32 26.35 -9.20
CA GLU A 60 -10.81 27.49 -8.41
C GLU A 60 -9.86 27.92 -7.29
N ASP A 61 -9.09 26.98 -6.74
CA ASP A 61 -8.09 27.25 -5.69
C ASP A 61 -6.81 27.95 -6.21
N ALA A 62 -6.58 28.00 -7.51
CA ALA A 62 -5.38 28.61 -8.10
C ALA A 62 -5.26 30.11 -7.75
N GLU A 63 -6.38 30.81 -7.54
CA GLU A 63 -6.39 32.23 -7.14
C GLU A 63 -5.91 32.45 -5.70
N LEU A 64 -6.06 31.47 -4.81
CA LEU A 64 -5.68 31.56 -3.40
C LEU A 64 -4.17 31.37 -3.20
N PHE A 65 -3.50 30.69 -4.13
CA PHE A 65 -2.09 30.36 -4.08
C PHE A 65 -1.28 31.10 -5.15
N ARG A 66 -1.38 32.42 -5.24
CA ARG A 66 -0.52 33.28 -6.11
C ARG A 66 0.93 33.32 -5.60
N GLY A 67 1.53 32.15 -5.36
CA GLY A 67 2.92 31.94 -5.12
C GLY A 67 3.64 31.47 -6.39
N GLU A 68 4.93 31.14 -6.27
CA GLU A 68 5.69 30.56 -7.36
C GLU A 68 5.09 29.19 -7.72
N GLU A 69 4.39 29.09 -8.84
CA GLU A 69 3.90 27.83 -9.38
C GLU A 69 5.09 27.00 -9.84
N HIS A 70 5.29 25.85 -9.17
CA HIS A 70 6.31 24.90 -9.57
C HIS A 70 5.69 23.80 -10.44
N LEU A 71 6.49 23.24 -11.35
CA LEU A 71 6.15 22.03 -12.05
C LEU A 71 5.97 20.89 -11.03
N LEU A 72 4.76 20.29 -11.00
CA LEU A 72 4.47 19.09 -10.19
C LEU A 72 5.03 17.87 -10.93
N ALA A 73 6.32 17.62 -10.74
CA ALA A 73 7.06 16.56 -11.41
C ALA A 73 8.28 16.13 -10.62
N GLY A 74 8.75 14.93 -10.86
CA GLY A 74 9.94 14.38 -10.20
C GLY A 74 9.80 14.32 -8.68
N GLU A 75 10.71 14.95 -7.96
CA GLU A 75 10.74 14.95 -6.48
C GLU A 75 9.66 15.84 -5.84
N ASN A 76 8.95 16.67 -6.63
CA ASN A 76 7.89 17.55 -6.15
C ASN A 76 6.51 16.87 -6.07
N VAL A 77 6.43 15.55 -6.30
CA VAL A 77 5.15 14.80 -6.25
C VAL A 77 5.28 13.71 -5.19
N GLU A 78 4.36 13.75 -4.20
CA GLU A 78 4.30 12.75 -3.12
C GLU A 78 3.10 11.80 -3.27
N SER A 79 1.97 12.30 -3.75
CA SER A 79 0.81 11.45 -4.10
C SER A 79 0.08 11.96 -5.34
N VAL A 80 -0.61 11.04 -6.02
CA VAL A 80 -1.50 11.40 -7.15
C VAL A 80 -2.82 10.65 -6.98
N ASP A 81 -3.92 11.41 -7.00
CA ASP A 81 -5.28 10.87 -7.08
C ASP A 81 -5.84 11.09 -8.50
N PHE A 82 -5.99 10.00 -9.22
CA PHE A 82 -6.60 10.00 -10.54
C PHE A 82 -8.13 9.94 -10.42
N PRO A 83 -8.87 10.70 -11.26
CA PRO A 83 -10.32 10.65 -11.26
C PRO A 83 -10.84 9.27 -11.70
N ASP A 84 -12.08 8.97 -11.33
CA ASP A 84 -12.71 7.68 -11.67
C ASP A 84 -12.88 7.46 -13.17
N SER A 85 -12.84 8.53 -13.97
CA SER A 85 -12.89 8.48 -15.43
C SER A 85 -11.55 8.13 -16.09
N MET A 86 -10.44 8.07 -15.35
CA MET A 86 -9.11 7.76 -15.89
C MET A 86 -9.04 6.33 -16.44
N GLU A 87 -8.61 6.20 -17.69
CA GLU A 87 -8.51 4.92 -18.41
C GLU A 87 -7.06 4.54 -18.74
N GLU A 88 -6.21 5.53 -19.03
CA GLU A 88 -4.86 5.32 -19.51
C GLU A 88 -3.86 6.30 -18.89
N ILE A 89 -2.68 5.79 -18.50
CA ILE A 89 -1.51 6.61 -18.18
C ILE A 89 -0.35 6.32 -19.13
N GLY A 90 0.31 7.38 -19.57
CA GLY A 90 1.33 7.30 -20.60
C GLY A 90 2.66 6.72 -20.12
N ARG A 91 3.53 6.38 -21.08
CA ARG A 91 4.87 5.87 -20.79
C ARG A 91 5.69 6.85 -19.95
N TYR A 92 6.49 6.32 -19.01
CA TYR A 92 7.38 7.11 -18.16
C TYR A 92 6.69 8.27 -17.42
N ILE A 93 5.38 8.17 -17.16
CA ILE A 93 4.59 9.24 -16.55
C ILE A 93 5.21 9.73 -15.23
N PHE A 94 5.72 8.83 -14.41
CA PHE A 94 6.36 9.12 -13.12
C PHE A 94 7.89 8.93 -13.13
N TYR A 95 8.52 9.04 -14.30
CA TYR A 95 9.97 8.82 -14.36
C TYR A 95 10.72 9.74 -13.40
N GLY A 96 11.42 9.13 -12.43
CA GLY A 96 12.23 9.85 -11.43
C GLY A 96 11.44 10.49 -10.29
N CYS A 97 10.15 10.17 -10.12
CA CYS A 97 9.33 10.62 -8.97
C CYS A 97 9.76 9.85 -7.70
N ARG A 98 10.91 10.22 -7.14
CA ARG A 98 11.51 9.50 -6.00
C ARG A 98 10.71 9.62 -4.73
N ASN A 99 9.95 10.72 -4.56
CA ASN A 99 9.14 11.01 -3.37
C ASN A 99 7.70 10.51 -3.49
N LEU A 100 7.28 10.03 -4.67
CA LEU A 100 5.94 9.48 -4.87
C LEU A 100 5.73 8.27 -3.94
N ARG A 101 4.76 8.38 -3.02
CA ARG A 101 4.46 7.40 -1.97
C ARG A 101 3.13 6.70 -2.18
N GLU A 102 2.17 7.38 -2.81
CA GLU A 102 0.81 6.87 -2.94
C GLU A 102 0.21 7.19 -4.31
N LEU A 103 -0.53 6.21 -4.84
CA LEU A 103 -1.41 6.39 -5.99
C LEU A 103 -2.83 5.97 -5.62
N LYS A 104 -3.80 6.82 -6.01
CA LYS A 104 -5.23 6.53 -5.90
C LYS A 104 -5.84 6.54 -7.28
N PHE A 105 -6.65 5.53 -7.60
CA PHE A 105 -7.27 5.39 -8.92
C PHE A 105 -8.47 4.45 -8.87
N SER A 106 -9.25 4.44 -9.93
CA SER A 106 -10.38 3.51 -10.07
C SER A 106 -10.02 2.28 -10.90
N GLY A 107 -10.85 1.25 -10.82
CA GLY A 107 -10.75 0.06 -11.65
C GLY A 107 -10.90 0.32 -13.15
N ARG A 108 -11.24 1.53 -13.58
CA ARG A 108 -11.27 1.94 -14.97
C ARG A 108 -9.89 2.17 -15.57
N LEU A 109 -8.91 2.53 -14.75
CA LEU A 109 -7.51 2.63 -15.18
C LEU A 109 -7.00 1.23 -15.54
N MET A 110 -6.91 0.95 -16.83
CA MET A 110 -6.54 -0.36 -17.34
C MET A 110 -5.27 -0.36 -18.18
N GLU A 111 -4.86 0.79 -18.69
CA GLU A 111 -3.71 0.91 -19.57
C GLU A 111 -2.58 1.69 -18.90
N ILE A 112 -1.45 1.00 -18.71
CA ILE A 112 -0.24 1.54 -18.10
C ILE A 112 0.86 1.58 -19.16
N GLY A 113 1.37 2.78 -19.47
CA GLY A 113 2.48 2.95 -20.39
C GLY A 113 3.80 2.33 -19.86
N SER A 114 4.63 1.86 -20.76
CA SER A 114 5.91 1.23 -20.39
C SER A 114 6.79 2.15 -19.55
N GLY A 115 7.43 1.60 -18.50
CA GLY A 115 8.34 2.30 -17.62
C GLY A 115 7.68 3.39 -16.77
N ALA A 116 6.35 3.34 -16.61
CA ALA A 116 5.57 4.36 -15.89
C ALA A 116 6.16 4.68 -14.51
N PHE A 117 6.65 3.69 -13.81
CA PHE A 117 7.17 3.80 -12.43
C PHE A 117 8.70 3.74 -12.31
N THR A 118 9.41 3.95 -13.41
CA THR A 118 10.89 3.94 -13.40
C THR A 118 11.44 5.00 -12.44
N GLY A 119 12.09 4.55 -11.36
CA GLY A 119 12.71 5.42 -10.35
C GLY A 119 11.77 5.82 -9.19
N CYS A 120 10.53 5.32 -9.13
CA CYS A 120 9.57 5.54 -8.03
C CYS A 120 9.91 4.66 -6.81
N ARG A 121 11.00 4.98 -6.11
CA ARG A 121 11.55 4.13 -5.04
C ARG A 121 10.76 4.23 -3.73
N SER A 122 9.95 5.28 -3.54
CA SER A 122 9.17 5.50 -2.32
C SER A 122 7.71 5.06 -2.45
N LEU A 123 7.27 4.66 -3.66
CA LEU A 123 5.89 4.21 -3.88
C LEU A 123 5.64 2.95 -3.05
N SER A 124 4.70 3.07 -2.11
CA SER A 124 4.42 2.04 -1.11
C SER A 124 2.93 1.79 -0.89
N ARG A 125 2.05 2.66 -1.40
CA ARG A 125 0.61 2.54 -1.22
C ARG A 125 -0.14 2.70 -2.54
N LEU A 126 -1.12 1.81 -2.76
CA LEU A 126 -2.10 1.90 -3.84
C LEU A 126 -3.50 1.86 -3.22
N SER A 127 -4.35 2.83 -3.57
CA SER A 127 -5.75 2.87 -3.18
C SER A 127 -6.61 2.76 -4.43
N VAL A 128 -7.40 1.70 -4.53
CA VAL A 128 -8.13 1.32 -5.75
C VAL A 128 -9.64 1.32 -5.48
N ARG A 129 -10.36 2.19 -6.16
CA ARG A 129 -11.82 2.21 -6.15
C ARG A 129 -12.35 1.25 -7.22
N LEU A 130 -13.05 0.19 -6.80
CA LEU A 130 -13.60 -0.84 -7.69
C LEU A 130 -15.09 -0.57 -7.94
N ASP A 131 -15.40 0.18 -9.00
CA ASP A 131 -16.76 0.54 -9.35
C ASP A 131 -17.41 -0.53 -10.23
N GLY A 132 -18.24 -1.40 -9.62
CA GLY A 132 -19.02 -2.41 -10.33
C GLY A 132 -18.22 -3.55 -10.94
N GLY A 133 -16.96 -3.76 -10.52
CA GLY A 133 -16.10 -4.83 -11.02
C GLY A 133 -14.99 -5.20 -10.02
N ARG A 134 -14.23 -6.25 -10.33
CA ARG A 134 -13.11 -6.72 -9.50
C ARG A 134 -11.74 -6.57 -10.19
N ARG A 135 -11.73 -6.03 -11.42
CA ARG A 135 -10.52 -5.89 -12.24
C ARG A 135 -9.81 -4.56 -11.95
N SER A 136 -8.48 -4.60 -11.99
CA SER A 136 -7.65 -3.40 -11.85
C SER A 136 -6.29 -3.59 -12.52
N CYS A 137 -5.57 -2.49 -12.77
CA CYS A 137 -4.19 -2.51 -13.27
C CYS A 137 -3.14 -2.74 -12.16
N VAL A 138 -3.54 -3.12 -10.96
CA VAL A 138 -2.61 -3.39 -9.86
C VAL A 138 -1.52 -4.38 -10.23
N PRO A 139 -1.78 -5.53 -10.91
CA PRO A 139 -0.72 -6.46 -11.28
C PRO A 139 0.35 -5.86 -12.18
N GLU A 140 0.00 -4.96 -13.09
CA GLU A 140 0.95 -4.25 -13.95
C GLU A 140 1.85 -3.30 -13.12
N ILE A 141 1.26 -2.57 -12.18
CA ILE A 141 2.01 -1.68 -11.28
C ILE A 141 2.95 -2.49 -10.40
N LEU A 142 2.45 -3.57 -9.80
CA LEU A 142 3.25 -4.46 -8.95
C LEU A 142 4.38 -5.16 -9.72
N GLY A 143 4.18 -5.41 -11.02
CA GLY A 143 5.18 -6.02 -11.89
C GLY A 143 6.39 -5.12 -12.15
N ASP A 144 6.22 -3.80 -12.12
CA ASP A 144 7.29 -2.81 -12.32
C ASP A 144 8.07 -2.49 -11.03
N LEU A 145 7.56 -2.93 -9.86
CA LEU A 145 8.06 -2.53 -8.55
C LEU A 145 8.49 -3.74 -7.72
N TRP A 146 9.64 -3.63 -7.07
CA TRP A 146 10.21 -4.68 -6.23
C TRP A 146 10.05 -4.44 -4.72
N GLN A 147 9.89 -3.17 -4.30
CA GLN A 147 9.69 -2.79 -2.90
C GLN A 147 8.32 -3.26 -2.38
N ARG A 148 8.15 -3.26 -1.05
CA ARG A 148 6.86 -3.54 -0.42
C ARG A 148 5.81 -2.53 -0.89
N ILE A 149 4.63 -3.04 -1.28
CA ILE A 149 3.46 -2.24 -1.65
C ILE A 149 2.26 -2.71 -0.83
N ASP A 150 1.61 -1.78 -0.18
CA ASP A 150 0.35 -2.00 0.52
C ASP A 150 -0.80 -1.55 -0.39
N VAL A 151 -1.76 -2.43 -0.64
CA VAL A 151 -2.88 -2.17 -1.56
C VAL A 151 -4.19 -2.19 -0.80
N THR A 152 -4.97 -1.13 -0.96
CA THR A 152 -6.35 -1.04 -0.45
C THR A 152 -7.31 -1.09 -1.64
N PHE A 153 -8.21 -2.07 -1.65
CA PHE A 153 -9.34 -2.14 -2.58
C PHE A 153 -10.60 -1.69 -1.86
N GLN A 154 -11.34 -0.79 -2.48
CA GLN A 154 -12.66 -0.33 -2.03
C GLN A 154 -13.68 -0.71 -3.09
N GLY A 155 -14.60 -1.60 -2.75
CA GLY A 155 -15.60 -2.12 -3.69
C GLY A 155 -16.93 -2.42 -2.99
N GLU A 156 -17.87 -2.99 -3.73
CA GLU A 156 -19.20 -3.37 -3.23
C GLU A 156 -19.14 -4.40 -2.09
N ASP A 157 -18.13 -5.29 -2.12
CA ASP A 157 -17.91 -6.31 -1.09
C ASP A 157 -17.26 -5.72 0.20
N GLY A 158 -17.02 -4.42 0.23
CA GLY A 158 -16.36 -3.71 1.31
C GLY A 158 -14.92 -3.32 0.98
N GLU A 159 -14.17 -3.01 2.04
CA GLU A 159 -12.75 -2.70 1.94
C GLU A 159 -11.90 -3.96 2.14
N ALA A 160 -10.90 -4.13 1.31
CA ALA A 160 -9.88 -5.16 1.46
C ALA A 160 -8.49 -4.53 1.48
N ARG A 161 -7.63 -4.97 2.38
CA ARG A 161 -6.23 -4.55 2.44
C ARG A 161 -5.30 -5.73 2.26
N LEU A 162 -4.26 -5.52 1.48
CA LEU A 162 -3.25 -6.53 1.16
C LEU A 162 -1.84 -5.93 1.27
N VAL A 163 -0.93 -6.73 1.75
CA VAL A 163 0.50 -6.40 1.77
C VAL A 163 1.21 -7.27 0.74
N PHE A 164 1.85 -6.65 -0.23
CA PHE A 164 2.74 -7.30 -1.17
C PHE A 164 4.18 -7.07 -0.69
N PRO A 165 4.83 -8.09 -0.12
CA PRO A 165 6.17 -7.97 0.43
C PRO A 165 7.18 -7.52 -0.63
N GLU A 166 8.33 -7.02 -0.18
CA GLU A 166 9.44 -6.77 -1.08
C GLU A 166 10.02 -8.08 -1.61
N HIS A 167 10.67 -8.01 -2.77
CA HIS A 167 11.49 -9.08 -3.29
C HIS A 167 12.65 -8.48 -4.06
N TYR A 168 13.75 -9.18 -4.10
CA TYR A 168 14.87 -8.82 -4.96
C TYR A 168 15.58 -10.07 -5.45
N GLU A 169 16.31 -9.89 -6.55
CA GLU A 169 17.10 -10.93 -7.18
C GLU A 169 18.57 -10.61 -7.00
N GLU A 170 19.34 -11.58 -6.62
CA GLU A 170 20.79 -11.49 -6.49
C GLU A 170 21.45 -12.47 -7.47
N ALA A 171 22.35 -11.94 -8.29
CA ALA A 171 23.20 -12.79 -9.12
C ALA A 171 24.37 -13.29 -8.27
N VAL A 172 24.42 -14.58 -7.98
CA VAL A 172 25.45 -15.22 -7.19
C VAL A 172 26.37 -16.06 -8.09
N GLU A 173 27.68 -15.80 -8.02
CA GLU A 173 28.68 -16.63 -8.69
C GLU A 173 29.14 -17.77 -7.78
N ASN A 174 28.94 -18.99 -8.23
CA ASN A 174 29.47 -20.17 -7.56
C ASN A 174 30.91 -20.45 -8.03
N THR A 175 31.88 -20.10 -7.23
CA THR A 175 33.27 -20.45 -7.45
C THR A 175 33.59 -21.79 -6.75
N PRO A 176 34.34 -22.72 -7.42
CA PRO A 176 35.20 -22.53 -8.60
C PRO A 176 34.52 -22.76 -9.95
N ALA A 177 33.25 -23.19 -9.99
CA ALA A 177 32.58 -23.57 -11.24
C ALA A 177 32.25 -22.39 -12.17
N ARG A 178 32.32 -21.14 -11.69
CA ARG A 178 31.95 -19.91 -12.41
C ARG A 178 30.54 -19.95 -13.01
N ILE A 179 29.62 -20.62 -12.31
CA ILE A 179 28.22 -20.67 -12.69
C ILE A 179 27.51 -19.51 -12.00
N LEU A 180 26.89 -18.64 -12.78
CA LEU A 180 25.98 -17.61 -12.28
C LEU A 180 24.60 -18.22 -12.09
N PHE A 181 24.00 -18.04 -10.95
CA PHE A 181 22.60 -18.33 -10.71
C PHE A 181 21.91 -17.16 -10.01
N THR A 182 20.63 -17.01 -10.28
CA THR A 182 19.82 -15.97 -9.64
C THR A 182 19.23 -16.55 -8.35
N GLN A 183 19.52 -15.88 -7.25
CA GLN A 183 18.88 -16.15 -5.96
C GLN A 183 17.77 -15.16 -5.73
N HIS A 184 16.57 -15.65 -5.43
CA HIS A 184 15.41 -14.83 -5.11
C HIS A 184 15.29 -14.68 -3.60
N HIS A 185 15.03 -13.46 -3.14
CA HIS A 185 14.86 -13.11 -1.74
C HIS A 185 13.50 -12.46 -1.53
N GLY A 186 12.84 -12.79 -0.41
CA GLY A 186 11.51 -12.33 -0.04
C GLY A 186 10.39 -13.05 -0.81
N SER A 187 9.21 -13.10 -0.22
CA SER A 187 8.05 -13.79 -0.81
C SER A 187 7.32 -12.97 -1.88
N GLY A 188 7.67 -11.71 -2.02
CA GLY A 188 6.93 -10.73 -2.81
C GLY A 188 6.73 -11.08 -4.27
N ASN A 189 7.68 -11.76 -4.91
CA ASN A 189 7.50 -12.23 -6.30
C ASN A 189 6.32 -13.20 -6.44
N ASN A 190 6.14 -14.11 -5.47
CA ASN A 190 5.04 -15.06 -5.47
C ASN A 190 3.69 -14.35 -5.23
N TYR A 191 3.64 -13.39 -4.29
CA TYR A 191 2.44 -12.63 -4.00
C TYR A 191 1.97 -11.78 -5.20
N ARG A 192 2.89 -11.22 -5.99
CA ARG A 192 2.58 -10.46 -7.21
C ARG A 192 1.90 -11.29 -8.30
N GLN A 193 2.00 -12.62 -8.22
CA GLN A 193 1.35 -13.55 -9.14
C GLN A 193 -0.05 -13.99 -8.69
N CYS A 194 -0.62 -13.38 -7.63
CA CYS A 194 -1.96 -13.69 -7.13
C CYS A 194 -3.06 -12.94 -7.88
N PHE A 195 -2.91 -12.79 -9.18
CA PHE A 195 -3.93 -12.20 -10.04
C PHE A 195 -4.23 -13.13 -11.21
N TYR A 196 -5.51 -13.19 -11.58
CA TYR A 196 -5.96 -13.85 -12.79
C TYR A 196 -6.86 -12.91 -13.58
N ASN A 197 -6.52 -12.65 -14.84
CA ASN A 197 -7.25 -11.68 -15.69
C ASN A 197 -7.48 -10.31 -15.01
N LYS A 198 -6.45 -9.79 -14.34
CA LYS A 198 -6.48 -8.52 -13.57
C LYS A 198 -7.39 -8.53 -12.32
N GLU A 199 -7.90 -9.68 -11.92
CA GLU A 199 -8.66 -9.85 -10.69
C GLU A 199 -7.82 -10.55 -9.63
N MET A 200 -8.01 -10.16 -8.37
CA MET A 200 -7.28 -10.73 -7.23
C MET A 200 -7.73 -12.17 -6.94
N ASP A 201 -6.80 -13.10 -6.88
CA ASP A 201 -7.01 -14.47 -6.39
C ASP A 201 -6.71 -14.53 -4.89
N TRP A 202 -7.73 -14.27 -4.08
CA TRP A 202 -7.66 -14.25 -2.62
C TRP A 202 -7.17 -15.57 -2.02
N ARG A 203 -7.63 -16.70 -2.57
CA ARG A 203 -7.26 -18.03 -2.06
C ARG A 203 -5.79 -18.33 -2.32
N LYS A 204 -5.32 -18.00 -3.51
CA LYS A 204 -3.89 -18.13 -3.84
C LYS A 204 -3.04 -17.23 -2.94
N TYR A 205 -3.47 -15.98 -2.71
CA TYR A 205 -2.78 -15.05 -1.82
C TYR A 205 -2.63 -15.63 -0.41
N ASP A 206 -3.74 -16.06 0.20
CA ASP A 206 -3.73 -16.63 1.55
C ASP A 206 -2.91 -17.93 1.61
N SER A 207 -2.94 -18.75 0.56
CA SER A 207 -2.17 -20.00 0.50
C SER A 207 -0.65 -19.80 0.47
N LEU A 208 -0.15 -18.61 0.13
CA LEU A 208 1.28 -18.30 0.11
C LEU A 208 1.85 -17.93 1.48
N PHE A 209 1.04 -17.89 2.52
CA PHE A 209 1.49 -17.47 3.85
C PHE A 209 2.63 -18.34 4.41
N TYR A 210 2.67 -19.63 4.06
CA TYR A 210 3.78 -20.51 4.46
C TYR A 210 5.14 -20.05 3.88
N LEU A 211 5.16 -19.49 2.65
CA LEU A 211 6.36 -18.92 2.05
C LEU A 211 6.78 -17.63 2.76
N ALA A 212 5.81 -16.77 3.04
CA ALA A 212 6.07 -15.53 3.77
C ALA A 212 6.68 -15.82 5.14
N LYS A 213 6.14 -16.79 5.89
CA LYS A 213 6.70 -17.22 7.19
C LYS A 213 8.17 -17.67 7.10
N ALA A 214 8.59 -18.19 5.96
CA ALA A 214 9.96 -18.66 5.76
C ALA A 214 10.93 -17.56 5.29
N GLN A 215 10.44 -16.48 4.70
CA GLN A 215 11.26 -15.51 3.97
C GLN A 215 11.17 -14.08 4.49
N ASP A 216 10.05 -13.72 5.13
CA ASP A 216 9.78 -12.34 5.51
C ASP A 216 9.92 -12.12 7.02
N LYS A 217 10.07 -10.85 7.39
CA LYS A 217 10.22 -10.43 8.79
C LYS A 217 8.86 -10.40 9.50
N VAL A 218 8.87 -10.57 10.82
CA VAL A 218 7.67 -10.56 11.67
C VAL A 218 6.81 -9.31 11.49
N ASN A 219 7.39 -8.14 11.33
CA ASN A 219 6.64 -6.91 11.09
C ASN A 219 5.84 -6.93 9.76
N VAL A 220 6.44 -7.43 8.68
CA VAL A 220 5.77 -7.59 7.38
C VAL A 220 4.64 -8.61 7.48
N LEU A 221 4.91 -9.75 8.13
CA LEU A 221 3.91 -10.80 8.38
C LEU A 221 2.76 -10.29 9.26
N SER A 222 3.08 -9.52 10.30
CA SER A 222 2.09 -8.89 11.16
C SER A 222 1.13 -8.03 10.36
N ASP A 223 1.67 -7.11 9.53
CA ASP A 223 0.84 -6.24 8.71
C ASP A 223 0.00 -7.01 7.70
N LEU A 224 0.57 -8.04 7.06
CA LEU A 224 -0.14 -8.91 6.13
C LEU A 224 -1.32 -9.62 6.81
N VAL A 225 -1.07 -10.22 7.95
CA VAL A 225 -2.08 -11.00 8.70
C VAL A 225 -3.19 -10.09 9.20
N PHE A 226 -2.85 -8.92 9.79
CA PHE A 226 -3.87 -7.99 10.27
C PHE A 226 -4.65 -7.34 9.11
N ALA A 227 -4.02 -7.07 7.98
CA ALA A 227 -4.72 -6.61 6.78
C ALA A 227 -5.82 -7.60 6.36
N ARG A 228 -5.52 -8.92 6.36
CA ARG A 228 -6.48 -9.96 6.02
C ARG A 228 -7.54 -10.21 7.10
N LEU A 229 -7.19 -10.10 8.37
CA LEU A 229 -8.11 -10.36 9.47
C LEU A 229 -9.09 -9.20 9.74
N LEU A 230 -8.63 -7.96 9.56
CA LEU A 230 -9.45 -6.75 9.77
C LEU A 230 -10.33 -6.44 8.55
N TYR A 231 -9.86 -6.79 7.34
CA TYR A 231 -10.54 -6.52 6.06
C TYR A 231 -10.74 -7.84 5.27
N PRO A 232 -11.61 -8.75 5.77
CA PRO A 232 -11.65 -10.17 5.37
C PRO A 232 -12.50 -10.44 4.12
N VAL A 233 -12.23 -9.76 3.00
CA VAL A 233 -12.88 -10.10 1.72
C VAL A 233 -12.43 -11.48 1.26
N ASP A 234 -13.36 -12.38 0.97
CA ASP A 234 -13.14 -13.77 0.52
C ASP A 234 -12.17 -14.59 1.41
N LEU A 235 -12.00 -14.21 2.69
CA LEU A 235 -11.13 -14.92 3.64
C LEU A 235 -11.77 -16.24 4.09
N THR A 236 -11.13 -17.36 3.77
CA THR A 236 -11.60 -18.69 4.20
C THR A 236 -11.42 -18.90 5.70
N ARG A 237 -12.19 -19.86 6.25
CA ARG A 237 -12.04 -20.22 7.67
C ARG A 237 -10.66 -20.82 7.98
N GLU A 238 -10.13 -21.61 7.06
CA GLU A 238 -8.82 -22.26 7.16
C GLU A 238 -7.70 -21.21 7.22
N ALA A 239 -7.69 -20.25 6.30
CA ALA A 239 -6.70 -19.17 6.27
C ALA A 239 -6.79 -18.29 7.53
N ARG A 240 -8.01 -17.96 7.96
CA ARG A 240 -8.24 -17.24 9.23
C ARG A 240 -7.63 -17.97 10.42
N CYS A 241 -7.88 -19.28 10.52
CA CYS A 241 -7.36 -20.12 11.60
C CYS A 241 -5.82 -20.17 11.58
N GLU A 242 -5.22 -20.25 10.39
CA GLU A 242 -3.75 -20.23 10.24
C GLU A 242 -3.16 -18.88 10.70
N TYR A 243 -3.75 -17.76 10.30
CA TYR A 243 -3.34 -16.43 10.73
C TYR A 243 -3.45 -16.24 12.25
N GLU A 244 -4.59 -16.63 12.84
CA GLU A 244 -4.79 -16.54 14.30
C GLU A 244 -3.85 -17.45 15.08
N THR A 245 -3.53 -18.63 14.55
CA THR A 245 -2.55 -19.54 15.15
C THR A 245 -1.17 -18.92 15.14
N TRP A 246 -0.76 -18.36 14.01
CA TRP A 246 0.53 -17.69 13.88
C TRP A 246 0.67 -16.48 14.82
N ILE A 247 -0.40 -15.65 14.94
CA ILE A 247 -0.40 -14.54 15.93
C ILE A 247 -0.19 -15.09 17.34
N ARG A 248 -0.89 -16.16 17.72
CA ARG A 248 -0.81 -16.73 19.07
C ARG A 248 0.59 -17.23 19.38
N GLU A 249 1.25 -17.86 18.40
CA GLU A 249 2.60 -18.38 18.54
C GLU A 249 3.67 -17.29 18.61
N HIS A 250 3.42 -16.11 17.98
CA HIS A 250 4.38 -15.01 17.91
C HIS A 250 3.90 -13.74 18.63
N ALA A 251 2.91 -13.86 19.51
CA ALA A 251 2.21 -12.72 20.11
C ALA A 251 3.15 -11.70 20.76
N ALA A 252 4.18 -12.12 21.50
CA ALA A 252 5.12 -11.20 22.13
C ALA A 252 5.95 -10.39 21.10
N GLN A 253 6.40 -11.03 20.02
CA GLN A 253 7.20 -10.37 18.98
C GLN A 253 6.34 -9.38 18.16
N ILE A 254 5.12 -9.80 17.81
CA ILE A 254 4.14 -8.98 17.12
C ILE A 254 3.79 -7.76 17.98
N ALA A 255 3.49 -7.99 19.24
CA ALA A 255 3.09 -6.93 20.16
C ALA A 255 4.22 -5.95 20.48
N ALA A 256 5.48 -6.39 20.48
CA ALA A 256 6.63 -5.48 20.55
C ALA A 256 6.67 -4.54 19.35
N TYR A 257 6.50 -5.06 18.13
CA TYR A 257 6.41 -4.25 16.91
C TYR A 257 5.23 -3.27 16.96
N LEU A 258 4.03 -3.75 17.35
CA LEU A 258 2.83 -2.91 17.47
C LEU A 258 2.97 -1.84 18.58
N THR A 259 3.74 -2.14 19.64
CA THR A 259 4.07 -1.18 20.70
C THR A 259 4.98 -0.08 20.16
N ASP A 260 6.00 -0.42 19.39
CA ASP A 260 6.93 0.56 18.80
C ASP A 260 6.22 1.50 17.82
N THR A 261 5.27 0.98 17.04
CA THR A 261 4.45 1.74 16.09
C THR A 261 3.21 2.37 16.71
N GLU A 262 2.93 2.11 17.99
CA GLU A 262 1.73 2.56 18.72
C GLU A 262 0.41 2.17 18.03
N ASP A 263 0.39 1.00 17.37
CA ASP A 263 -0.80 0.50 16.67
C ASP A 263 -1.79 -0.14 17.67
N LEU A 264 -2.53 0.72 18.35
CA LEU A 264 -3.50 0.31 19.37
C LEU A 264 -4.62 -0.55 18.81
N ASP A 265 -5.01 -0.34 17.56
CA ASP A 265 -6.14 -1.05 16.96
C ASP A 265 -5.79 -2.52 16.72
N LYS A 266 -4.60 -2.81 16.24
CA LYS A 266 -4.13 -4.21 16.11
C LYS A 266 -3.92 -4.87 17.47
N LEU A 267 -3.44 -4.14 18.49
CA LEU A 267 -3.33 -4.66 19.86
C LEU A 267 -4.71 -5.00 20.44
N LYS A 268 -5.72 -4.14 20.24
CA LYS A 268 -7.12 -4.44 20.62
C LYS A 268 -7.66 -5.66 19.90
N GLU A 269 -7.28 -5.87 18.63
CA GLU A 269 -7.73 -7.00 17.84
C GLU A 269 -7.16 -8.33 18.37
N ILE A 270 -5.89 -8.37 18.80
CA ILE A 270 -5.32 -9.53 19.50
C ILE A 270 -6.16 -9.87 20.74
N SER A 271 -6.54 -8.85 21.52
CA SER A 271 -7.37 -8.97 22.71
C SER A 271 -8.79 -9.45 22.39
N ALA A 272 -9.44 -8.85 21.40
CA ALA A 272 -10.80 -9.18 21.01
C ALA A 272 -10.94 -10.62 20.51
N ARG A 273 -9.89 -11.15 19.88
CA ARG A 273 -9.85 -12.54 19.40
C ARG A 273 -9.35 -13.54 20.45
N GLY A 274 -8.95 -13.08 21.62
CA GLY A 274 -8.42 -13.95 22.69
C GLY A 274 -7.14 -14.68 22.30
N LEU A 275 -6.23 -13.98 21.61
CA LEU A 275 -5.00 -14.55 21.09
C LEU A 275 -3.81 -14.40 22.04
N TRP A 276 -3.99 -13.73 23.21
CA TRP A 276 -2.97 -13.62 24.22
C TRP A 276 -2.79 -14.91 25.02
N SER A 277 -1.55 -15.28 25.28
CA SER A 277 -1.21 -16.11 26.43
C SER A 277 -0.89 -15.22 27.65
N ARG A 278 -0.90 -15.79 28.84
CA ARG A 278 -0.51 -15.05 30.06
C ARG A 278 0.94 -14.57 29.97
N GLU A 279 1.80 -15.39 29.41
CA GLU A 279 3.21 -15.12 29.22
C GLU A 279 3.42 -13.98 28.22
N SER A 280 2.88 -14.10 27.01
CA SER A 280 3.07 -13.10 25.95
C SER A 280 2.51 -11.72 26.35
N LEU A 281 1.35 -11.69 27.02
CA LEU A 281 0.79 -10.43 27.51
C LEU A 281 1.67 -9.80 28.62
N SER A 282 2.22 -10.62 29.54
CA SER A 282 3.11 -10.12 30.59
C SER A 282 4.41 -9.57 30.02
N GLU A 283 5.03 -10.27 29.07
CA GLU A 283 6.23 -9.80 28.37
C GLU A 283 5.99 -8.48 27.62
N THR A 284 4.82 -8.34 26.98
CA THR A 284 4.47 -7.12 26.26
C THR A 284 4.21 -5.94 27.20
N VAL A 285 3.57 -6.17 28.35
CA VAL A 285 3.40 -5.14 29.40
C VAL A 285 4.77 -4.63 29.89
N GLU A 286 5.70 -5.54 30.15
CA GLU A 286 7.07 -5.17 30.56
C GLU A 286 7.81 -4.42 29.45
N TYR A 287 7.62 -4.83 28.21
CA TYR A 287 8.21 -4.16 27.05
C TYR A 287 7.67 -2.72 26.90
N ALA A 288 6.34 -2.54 26.93
CA ALA A 288 5.70 -1.23 26.82
C ALA A 288 6.11 -0.27 27.96
N ALA A 289 6.26 -0.81 29.19
CA ALA A 289 6.75 -0.04 30.34
C ALA A 289 8.19 0.44 30.12
N ARG A 290 9.08 -0.42 29.63
CA ARG A 290 10.47 -0.06 29.32
C ARG A 290 10.60 0.93 28.17
N ALA A 291 9.73 0.78 27.15
CA ALA A 291 9.69 1.67 25.97
C ALA A 291 9.04 3.02 26.27
N GLY A 292 8.44 3.21 27.46
CA GLY A 292 7.77 4.45 27.85
C GLY A 292 6.46 4.73 27.08
N LYS A 293 5.82 3.71 26.50
CA LYS A 293 4.59 3.81 25.71
C LYS A 293 3.36 3.76 26.62
N GLY A 294 3.02 4.91 27.24
CA GLY A 294 2.01 5.01 28.31
C GLY A 294 0.60 4.54 27.88
N GLU A 295 0.15 4.91 26.69
CA GLU A 295 -1.18 4.55 26.19
C GLU A 295 -1.27 3.03 25.91
N VAL A 296 -0.26 2.47 25.24
CA VAL A 296 -0.15 1.03 25.02
C VAL A 296 -0.09 0.29 26.34
N LEU A 297 0.72 0.77 27.31
CA LEU A 297 0.84 0.16 28.63
C LEU A 297 -0.51 0.11 29.35
N SER A 298 -1.27 1.21 29.33
CA SER A 298 -2.60 1.27 29.93
C SER A 298 -3.54 0.22 29.31
N LEU A 299 -3.61 0.16 28.00
CA LEU A 299 -4.41 -0.81 27.26
C LEU A 299 -4.05 -2.26 27.66
N LEU A 300 -2.77 -2.60 27.69
CA LEU A 300 -2.31 -3.95 27.98
C LEU A 300 -2.50 -4.35 29.46
N MET A 301 -2.42 -3.38 30.38
CA MET A 301 -2.70 -3.63 31.79
C MET A 301 -4.19 -3.91 32.04
N ASP A 302 -5.07 -3.17 31.38
CA ASP A 302 -6.51 -3.40 31.44
C ASP A 302 -6.85 -4.79 30.86
N GLU A 303 -6.25 -5.13 29.72
CA GLU A 303 -6.41 -6.46 29.12
C GLU A 303 -5.94 -7.59 30.04
N ARG A 304 -4.78 -7.41 30.66
CA ARG A 304 -4.25 -8.41 31.61
C ARG A 304 -5.18 -8.63 32.80
N GLN A 305 -5.80 -7.57 33.31
CA GLN A 305 -6.75 -7.68 34.41
C GLN A 305 -8.04 -8.39 33.96
N ARG A 306 -8.48 -8.14 32.72
CA ARG A 306 -9.70 -8.73 32.15
C ARG A 306 -9.52 -10.20 31.78
N ALA A 307 -8.46 -10.52 31.04
CA ALA A 307 -8.23 -11.88 30.50
C ALA A 307 -7.63 -12.85 31.52
N PHE A 308 -6.79 -12.33 32.43
CA PHE A 308 -6.07 -13.13 33.41
C PHE A 308 -6.16 -12.54 34.82
N PRO A 309 -7.39 -12.49 35.41
CA PRO A 309 -7.55 -11.91 36.75
C PRO A 309 -6.67 -12.62 37.77
N GLY A 310 -6.01 -11.85 38.63
CA GLY A 310 -5.23 -12.37 39.73
C GLY A 310 -6.10 -13.16 40.69
N LYS A 311 -5.57 -14.24 41.31
CA LYS A 311 -6.29 -14.91 42.39
C LYS A 311 -6.54 -13.89 43.50
N GLU A 312 -7.83 -13.71 43.86
CA GLU A 312 -8.15 -12.98 45.08
C GLU A 312 -7.33 -13.54 46.26
N LYS A 313 -6.51 -12.70 46.86
CA LYS A 313 -5.91 -13.01 48.13
C LYS A 313 -7.05 -13.08 49.16
N LYS A 314 -7.55 -14.28 49.47
CA LYS A 314 -8.38 -14.46 50.64
C LYS A 314 -7.47 -14.18 51.84
N TYR A 315 -7.65 -13.01 52.45
CA TYR A 315 -7.15 -12.78 53.80
C TYR A 315 -8.09 -13.53 54.72
N GLU A 316 -7.64 -14.66 55.28
CA GLU A 316 -8.27 -15.23 56.45
C GLU A 316 -7.98 -14.30 57.63
N LEU A 317 -9.03 -13.72 58.17
CA LEU A 317 -9.02 -12.95 59.40
C LEU A 317 -9.03 -13.91 60.62
#